data_aedba472d6436e29460fd1b03cdbcbc9
#
_entry.id   aedba472d6436e29460fd1b03cdbcbc9
#
_cell.length_a   1.000
_cell.length_b   1.000
_cell.length_c   1.000
_cell.angle_alpha   90.00
_cell.angle_beta   90.00
_cell.angle_gamma   90.00
#
_symmetry.space_group_name_H-M   'P 1'
#
loop_
_entity.id
_entity.type
_entity.pdbx_description
1 polymer ?
#
loop_
_entity_poly.entity_id
_entity_poly.type
_entity_poly.pdbx_seq_one_letter_code
_entity_poly.pdbx_strand_id
1 'polypeptide(L)'
;MKRLLILSVLLCGTLLAATQTTKEDYLRRYNNLVERVGTAGVGVETLLDNWAAAYPEDDQQMLARFAFCFARSQSTQVIELDRDRYLGNAPLLPMTDSLGVKHNYFEDTVFDDDLFADALQMIDQAIAAKSWKLDYRFIKANAVLSYEKESPDMALQQLKALVDEHFTRHPAWVYEGVEKIGDEEFCAFMQDYCAAIFRIGSDASAEAFKSLSEHLLKYSKNNPLFMNNIGSYYLVFKKEPKTALKYYNKVLKAHPDDLTAIQNCILLARSEKDVKLEKKYLAMMVKYGPEAERDKAARRLESLSKK
;
A
#
# COMPACT_ATOMS: atom_id res chain seq x y z
N MET A 1 58.17 14.55 71.49
CA MET A 1 58.04 13.96 70.14
C MET A 1 56.61 13.46 69.97
N LYS A 2 55.73 14.26 69.30
CA LYS A 2 54.35 13.96 69.10
C LYS A 2 54.23 13.33 67.66
N ARG A 3 53.85 12.08 67.58
CA ARG A 3 53.55 11.38 66.29
C ARG A 3 52.13 11.74 65.88
N LEU A 4 51.98 12.39 64.72
CA LEU A 4 50.75 12.70 64.10
C LEU A 4 50.34 11.45 63.24
N LEU A 5 49.23 10.80 63.57
CA LEU A 5 48.61 9.75 62.78
C LEU A 5 47.73 10.45 61.78
N ILE A 6 48.06 10.36 60.48
CA ILE A 6 47.21 10.74 59.37
C ILE A 6 46.31 9.57 59.02
N LEU A 7 45.04 9.72 59.31
CA LEU A 7 43.99 8.74 58.90
C LEU A 7 43.54 9.11 57.47
N SER A 8 44.01 8.33 56.47
CA SER A 8 43.53 8.47 55.09
C SER A 8 42.23 7.70 54.96
N VAL A 9 41.11 8.41 54.90
CA VAL A 9 39.81 7.84 54.55
C VAL A 9 39.78 7.65 53.03
N LEU A 10 39.92 6.42 52.56
CA LEU A 10 39.65 6.01 51.19
C LEU A 10 38.12 6.03 51.00
N LEU A 11 37.62 7.10 50.35
CA LEU A 11 36.26 7.15 49.83
C LEU A 11 36.19 6.25 48.57
N CYS A 12 35.81 4.99 48.73
CA CYS A 12 35.44 4.09 47.62
C CYS A 12 34.08 4.56 47.10
N GLY A 13 34.11 5.52 46.16
CA GLY A 13 32.95 5.87 45.34
C GLY A 13 32.68 4.74 44.39
N THR A 14 31.75 3.84 44.73
CA THR A 14 31.15 2.94 43.76
C THR A 14 30.32 3.78 42.79
N LEU A 15 30.92 4.17 41.66
CA LEU A 15 30.15 4.59 40.48
C LEU A 15 29.33 3.39 40.07
N LEU A 16 28.06 3.35 40.48
CA LEU A 16 27.02 2.59 39.79
C LEU A 16 26.96 3.18 38.38
N ALA A 17 27.70 2.59 37.45
CA ALA A 17 27.47 2.82 36.03
C ALA A 17 26.04 2.38 35.75
N ALA A 18 25.13 3.37 35.72
CA ALA A 18 23.79 3.10 35.19
C ALA A 18 24.00 2.56 33.76
N THR A 19 23.70 1.27 33.56
CA THR A 19 23.79 0.70 32.23
C THR A 19 22.85 1.49 31.34
N GLN A 20 23.42 2.22 30.39
CA GLN A 20 22.64 3.00 29.43
C GLN A 20 21.66 2.06 28.72
N THR A 21 20.37 2.41 28.70
CA THR A 21 19.34 1.64 28.01
C THR A 21 19.73 1.56 26.53
N THR A 22 19.82 0.34 25.98
CA THR A 22 20.22 0.12 24.57
C THR A 22 19.10 0.46 23.59
N LYS A 23 19.42 0.58 22.31
CA LYS A 23 18.42 0.76 21.24
C LYS A 23 17.40 -0.38 21.22
N GLU A 24 17.89 -1.61 21.36
CA GLU A 24 17.08 -2.82 21.40
C GLU A 24 16.14 -2.84 22.62
N ASP A 25 16.59 -2.28 23.77
CA ASP A 25 15.75 -2.13 24.95
C ASP A 25 14.65 -1.11 24.74
N TYR A 26 14.94 0.01 24.06
CA TYR A 26 13.92 1.00 23.70
C TYR A 26 12.90 0.42 22.75
N LEU A 27 13.32 -0.26 21.68
CA LEU A 27 12.43 -0.93 20.72
C LEU A 27 11.53 -1.96 21.39
N ARG A 28 12.10 -2.80 22.27
CA ARG A 28 11.34 -3.80 23.03
C ARG A 28 10.31 -3.13 23.96
N ARG A 29 10.69 -2.06 24.68
CA ARG A 29 9.75 -1.31 25.53
C ARG A 29 8.64 -0.65 24.73
N TYR A 30 8.98 -0.08 23.57
CA TYR A 30 8.00 0.50 22.65
C TYR A 30 6.98 -0.55 22.18
N ASN A 31 7.44 -1.67 21.66
CA ASN A 31 6.57 -2.74 21.17
C ASN A 31 5.64 -3.26 22.28
N ASN A 32 6.18 -3.52 23.48
CA ASN A 32 5.39 -3.96 24.63
C ASN A 32 4.38 -2.91 25.11
N LEU A 33 4.70 -1.64 24.99
CA LEU A 33 3.80 -0.55 25.39
C LEU A 33 2.66 -0.41 24.37
N VAL A 34 3.01 -0.36 23.09
CA VAL A 34 2.04 -0.25 21.97
C VAL A 34 1.07 -1.43 21.96
N GLU A 35 1.53 -2.65 22.22
CA GLU A 35 0.66 -3.84 22.33
C GLU A 35 -0.41 -3.67 23.41
N ARG A 36 -0.10 -2.97 24.52
CA ARG A 36 -1.01 -2.79 25.65
C ARG A 36 -1.93 -1.58 25.53
N VAL A 37 -1.45 -0.48 24.99
CA VAL A 37 -2.19 0.80 25.02
C VAL A 37 -2.46 1.38 23.62
N GLY A 38 -2.01 0.72 22.55
CA GLY A 38 -2.09 1.22 21.19
C GLY A 38 -0.96 2.20 20.84
N THR A 39 -0.76 2.44 19.54
CA THR A 39 0.33 3.25 19.01
C THR A 39 0.32 4.70 19.51
N ALA A 40 -0.86 5.30 19.71
CA ALA A 40 -1.06 6.64 20.24
C ALA A 40 -1.41 6.65 21.75
N GLY A 41 -1.15 5.55 22.46
CA GLY A 41 -1.53 5.37 23.85
C GLY A 41 -0.70 6.17 24.84
N VAL A 42 -1.21 6.20 26.09
CA VAL A 42 -0.57 6.94 27.19
C VAL A 42 0.85 6.42 27.46
N GLY A 43 1.82 7.33 27.56
CA GLY A 43 3.23 7.03 27.87
C GLY A 43 4.09 6.72 26.65
N VAL A 44 3.49 6.48 25.45
CA VAL A 44 4.24 6.23 24.21
C VAL A 44 5.10 7.45 23.86
N GLU A 45 4.54 8.65 23.90
CA GLU A 45 5.24 9.90 23.58
C GLU A 45 6.47 10.10 24.46
N THR A 46 6.33 9.97 25.80
CA THR A 46 7.42 10.08 26.74
C THR A 46 8.55 9.06 26.50
N LEU A 47 8.16 7.81 26.14
CA LEU A 47 9.15 6.79 25.79
C LEU A 47 9.91 7.16 24.52
N LEU A 48 9.23 7.67 23.50
CA LEU A 48 9.81 8.12 22.23
C LEU A 48 10.73 9.33 22.44
N ASP A 49 10.37 10.28 23.32
CA ASP A 49 11.21 11.44 23.67
C ASP A 49 12.52 11.00 24.33
N ASN A 50 12.43 10.08 25.30
CA ASN A 50 13.62 9.52 25.94
C ASN A 50 14.50 8.72 24.96
N TRP A 51 13.89 8.00 24.02
CA TRP A 51 14.61 7.26 22.99
C TRP A 51 15.31 8.21 22.02
N ALA A 52 14.62 9.25 21.54
CA ALA A 52 15.20 10.27 20.66
C ALA A 52 16.36 11.03 21.32
N ALA A 53 16.23 11.36 22.61
CA ALA A 53 17.29 12.01 23.36
C ALA A 53 18.55 11.13 23.51
N ALA A 54 18.36 9.81 23.68
CA ALA A 54 19.46 8.86 23.81
C ALA A 54 20.09 8.47 22.46
N TYR A 55 19.29 8.39 21.40
CA TYR A 55 19.67 7.90 20.06
C TYR A 55 18.99 8.69 18.96
N PRO A 56 19.38 9.96 18.72
CA PRO A 56 18.71 10.87 17.78
C PRO A 56 18.78 10.45 16.31
N GLU A 57 19.77 9.60 15.95
CA GLU A 57 19.96 9.12 14.57
C GLU A 57 19.42 7.67 14.35
N ASP A 58 18.65 7.16 15.30
CA ASP A 58 18.12 5.80 15.20
C ASP A 58 16.88 5.78 14.28
N ASP A 59 17.00 5.12 13.13
CA ASP A 59 15.90 4.98 12.17
C ASP A 59 14.68 4.27 12.75
N GLN A 60 14.86 3.32 13.69
CA GLN A 60 13.74 2.66 14.36
C GLN A 60 12.96 3.62 15.28
N GLN A 61 13.66 4.54 15.91
CA GLN A 61 13.02 5.60 16.72
C GLN A 61 12.21 6.54 15.81
N MET A 62 12.77 6.94 14.66
CA MET A 62 12.07 7.79 13.70
C MET A 62 10.80 7.10 13.15
N LEU A 63 10.86 5.80 12.85
CA LEU A 63 9.69 5.02 12.45
C LEU A 63 8.64 4.92 13.57
N ALA A 64 9.07 4.67 14.79
CA ALA A 64 8.16 4.61 15.94
C ALA A 64 7.47 5.98 16.19
N ARG A 65 8.20 7.08 16.00
CA ARG A 65 7.65 8.44 16.08
C ARG A 65 6.69 8.72 14.92
N PHE A 66 7.06 8.32 13.70
CA PHE A 66 6.13 8.35 12.56
C PHE A 66 4.81 7.64 12.90
N ALA A 67 4.88 6.40 13.36
CA ALA A 67 3.70 5.62 13.67
C ALA A 67 2.82 6.28 14.74
N PHE A 68 3.44 6.87 15.77
CA PHE A 68 2.75 7.61 16.83
C PHE A 68 2.03 8.85 16.27
N CYS A 69 2.73 9.73 15.54
CA CYS A 69 2.15 10.94 14.97
C CYS A 69 1.05 10.59 13.95
N PHE A 70 1.29 9.59 13.08
CA PHE A 70 0.31 9.11 12.11
C PHE A 70 -0.95 8.55 12.77
N ALA A 71 -0.81 7.77 13.84
CA ALA A 71 -1.97 7.27 14.58
C ALA A 71 -2.73 8.41 15.30
N ARG A 72 -2.02 9.40 15.82
CA ARG A 72 -2.64 10.58 16.47
C ARG A 72 -3.29 11.54 15.49
N SER A 73 -2.82 11.59 14.26
CA SER A 73 -3.43 12.45 13.25
C SER A 73 -4.81 11.98 12.82
N GLN A 74 -5.20 10.75 13.14
CA GLN A 74 -6.41 10.12 12.64
C GLN A 74 -7.54 10.16 13.66
N SER A 75 -8.74 10.49 13.19
CA SER A 75 -10.00 10.29 13.89
C SER A 75 -11.02 9.68 12.95
N THR A 76 -11.96 8.90 13.50
CA THR A 76 -13.00 8.23 12.72
C THR A 76 -14.32 8.99 12.85
N GLN A 77 -14.99 9.18 11.73
CA GLN A 77 -16.35 9.71 11.68
C GLN A 77 -17.25 8.83 10.79
N VAL A 78 -18.54 9.00 10.92
CA VAL A 78 -19.53 8.40 10.01
C VAL A 78 -20.07 9.51 9.11
N ILE A 79 -20.00 9.30 7.81
CA ILE A 79 -20.52 10.23 6.79
C ILE A 79 -21.64 9.59 5.99
N GLU A 80 -22.60 10.39 5.55
CA GLU A 80 -23.65 9.96 4.64
C GLU A 80 -23.29 10.39 3.21
N LEU A 81 -23.33 9.46 2.25
CA LEU A 81 -23.04 9.72 0.83
C LEU A 81 -24.09 9.06 -0.06
N ASP A 82 -24.50 9.75 -1.12
CA ASP A 82 -25.40 9.21 -2.16
C ASP A 82 -24.60 8.40 -3.19
N ARG A 83 -24.04 7.27 -2.75
CA ARG A 83 -23.33 6.33 -3.62
C ARG A 83 -23.24 4.93 -2.97
N ASP A 84 -23.08 3.91 -3.79
CA ASP A 84 -23.03 2.51 -3.34
C ASP A 84 -21.65 2.08 -2.81
N ARG A 85 -20.59 2.89 -3.00
CA ARG A 85 -19.23 2.61 -2.53
C ARG A 85 -18.47 3.89 -2.19
N TYR A 86 -17.63 3.81 -1.16
CA TYR A 86 -16.68 4.87 -0.79
C TYR A 86 -15.29 4.26 -0.52
N LEU A 87 -14.26 4.77 -1.19
CA LEU A 87 -12.88 4.23 -1.13
C LEU A 87 -12.83 2.70 -1.35
N GLY A 88 -13.68 2.20 -2.26
CA GLY A 88 -13.80 0.78 -2.57
C GLY A 88 -14.67 -0.04 -1.62
N ASN A 89 -15.08 0.52 -0.49
CA ASN A 89 -15.88 -0.16 0.54
C ASN A 89 -17.38 -0.01 0.30
N ALA A 90 -18.15 -1.02 0.69
CA ALA A 90 -19.61 -0.94 0.79
C ALA A 90 -20.01 -0.07 2.00
N PRO A 91 -21.25 0.47 2.04
CA PRO A 91 -21.73 1.20 3.20
C PRO A 91 -21.68 0.35 4.48
N LEU A 92 -21.32 1.00 5.58
CA LEU A 92 -21.39 0.39 6.92
C LEU A 92 -22.86 0.10 7.28
N LEU A 93 -23.76 1.02 6.91
CA LEU A 93 -25.18 0.93 7.13
C LEU A 93 -25.94 1.48 5.91
N PRO A 94 -26.49 0.62 5.03
CA PRO A 94 -27.45 1.05 4.02
C PRO A 94 -28.85 1.12 4.66
N MET A 95 -29.53 2.26 4.49
CA MET A 95 -30.91 2.46 4.96
C MET A 95 -31.80 2.94 3.81
N THR A 96 -33.09 2.67 3.91
CA THR A 96 -34.09 3.27 3.02
C THR A 96 -35.15 3.89 3.91
N ASP A 97 -35.43 5.18 3.69
CA ASP A 97 -36.44 5.90 4.47
C ASP A 97 -37.88 5.52 4.04
N SER A 98 -38.88 6.08 4.74
CA SER A 98 -40.28 5.86 4.44
C SER A 98 -40.75 6.39 3.08
N LEU A 99 -39.93 7.22 2.44
CA LEU A 99 -40.16 7.81 1.09
C LEU A 99 -39.43 7.01 0.00
N GLY A 100 -38.71 5.94 0.38
CA GLY A 100 -37.94 5.10 -0.55
C GLY A 100 -36.57 5.66 -0.92
N VAL A 101 -36.09 6.72 -0.24
CA VAL A 101 -34.76 7.30 -0.46
C VAL A 101 -33.71 6.45 0.24
N LYS A 102 -32.63 6.11 -0.46
CA LYS A 102 -31.47 5.40 0.09
C LYS A 102 -30.54 6.36 0.83
N HIS A 103 -30.10 5.93 2.00
CA HIS A 103 -29.11 6.61 2.83
C HIS A 103 -27.97 5.63 3.08
N ASN A 104 -26.79 5.91 2.55
CA ASN A 104 -25.62 5.05 2.71
C ASN A 104 -24.61 5.72 3.64
N TYR A 105 -24.35 5.09 4.78
CA TYR A 105 -23.43 5.58 5.79
C TYR A 105 -22.09 4.85 5.68
N PHE A 106 -20.99 5.61 5.67
CA PHE A 106 -19.64 5.11 5.54
C PHE A 106 -18.77 5.56 6.70
N GLU A 107 -17.82 4.71 7.08
CA GLU A 107 -16.73 5.14 7.94
C GLU A 107 -15.74 5.98 7.11
N ASP A 108 -15.36 7.12 7.66
CA ASP A 108 -14.37 8.03 7.08
C ASP A 108 -13.32 8.40 8.10
N THR A 109 -12.05 8.40 7.70
CA THR A 109 -10.93 8.84 8.52
C THR A 109 -10.66 10.31 8.27
N VAL A 110 -10.69 11.12 9.31
CA VAL A 110 -10.29 12.54 9.26
C VAL A 110 -8.89 12.67 9.80
N PHE A 111 -8.08 13.45 9.12
CA PHE A 111 -6.70 13.73 9.52
C PHE A 111 -6.55 15.13 10.10
N ASP A 112 -5.73 15.23 11.13
CA ASP A 112 -5.16 16.48 11.61
C ASP A 112 -3.91 16.76 10.76
N ASP A 113 -3.92 17.86 10.02
CA ASP A 113 -2.90 18.18 9.02
C ASP A 113 -1.51 18.43 9.66
N ASP A 114 -1.46 19.04 10.84
CA ASP A 114 -0.20 19.34 11.52
C ASP A 114 0.46 18.05 12.02
N LEU A 115 -0.32 17.17 12.68
CA LEU A 115 0.19 15.88 13.14
C LEU A 115 0.55 14.94 11.98
N PHE A 116 -0.17 15.03 10.85
CA PHE A 116 0.19 14.28 9.67
C PHE A 116 1.49 14.80 9.03
N ALA A 117 1.69 16.11 9.00
CA ALA A 117 2.94 16.71 8.55
C ALA A 117 4.13 16.31 9.43
N ASP A 118 3.96 16.29 10.76
CA ASP A 118 4.95 15.78 11.69
C ASP A 118 5.30 14.31 11.42
N ALA A 119 4.28 13.47 11.15
CA ALA A 119 4.52 12.08 10.76
C ALA A 119 5.35 11.99 9.47
N LEU A 120 5.00 12.76 8.43
CA LEU A 120 5.76 12.77 7.18
C LEU A 120 7.21 13.22 7.38
N GLN A 121 7.47 14.19 8.25
CA GLN A 121 8.82 14.61 8.57
C GLN A 121 9.64 13.47 9.19
N MET A 122 9.05 12.68 10.09
CA MET A 122 9.75 11.56 10.74
C MET A 122 10.09 10.44 9.76
N ILE A 123 9.15 10.05 8.88
CA ILE A 123 9.45 9.03 7.88
C ILE A 123 10.47 9.51 6.84
N ASP A 124 10.49 10.81 6.51
CA ASP A 124 11.49 11.38 5.61
C ASP A 124 12.89 11.35 6.23
N GLN A 125 13.02 11.60 7.53
CA GLN A 125 14.27 11.44 8.25
C GLN A 125 14.74 9.97 8.26
N ALA A 126 13.84 9.02 8.50
CA ALA A 126 14.16 7.60 8.46
C ALA A 126 14.63 7.16 7.05
N ILE A 127 13.96 7.65 5.99
CA ILE A 127 14.35 7.41 4.58
C ILE A 127 15.73 8.00 4.31
N ALA A 128 16.01 9.21 4.79
CA ALA A 128 17.33 9.84 4.62
C ALA A 128 18.44 9.06 5.34
N ALA A 129 18.17 8.57 6.55
CA ALA A 129 19.13 7.77 7.34
C ALA A 129 19.41 6.40 6.71
N LYS A 130 18.40 5.77 6.07
CA LYS A 130 18.46 4.42 5.48
C LYS A 130 17.85 4.41 4.08
N SER A 131 18.44 5.14 3.17
CA SER A 131 17.89 5.37 1.82
C SER A 131 17.71 4.10 0.98
N TRP A 132 18.39 3.01 1.34
CA TRP A 132 18.26 1.70 0.67
C TRP A 132 17.07 0.86 1.18
N LYS A 133 16.38 1.25 2.24
CA LYS A 133 15.21 0.56 2.76
C LYS A 133 13.96 0.94 1.97
N LEU A 134 13.47 -0.01 1.17
CA LEU A 134 12.29 0.16 0.32
C LEU A 134 11.00 0.22 1.15
N ASP A 135 10.93 -0.55 2.23
CA ASP A 135 9.82 -0.56 3.20
C ASP A 135 9.49 0.84 3.73
N TYR A 136 10.48 1.70 4.02
CA TYR A 136 10.25 3.06 4.50
C TYR A 136 9.54 3.94 3.46
N ARG A 137 9.89 3.77 2.19
CA ARG A 137 9.22 4.46 1.08
C ARG A 137 7.79 3.99 0.90
N PHE A 138 7.54 2.70 1.09
CA PHE A 138 6.19 2.13 1.04
C PHE A 138 5.34 2.57 2.23
N ILE A 139 5.90 2.64 3.43
CA ILE A 139 5.23 3.20 4.61
C ILE A 139 4.76 4.63 4.32
N LYS A 140 5.65 5.47 3.77
CA LYS A 140 5.31 6.84 3.38
C LYS A 140 4.21 6.88 2.32
N ALA A 141 4.35 6.09 1.24
CA ALA A 141 3.37 6.06 0.16
C ALA A 141 1.98 5.62 0.64
N ASN A 142 1.92 4.63 1.53
CA ASN A 142 0.67 4.16 2.14
C ASN A 142 0.02 5.23 3.02
N ALA A 143 0.81 5.95 3.82
CA ALA A 143 0.31 7.04 4.65
C ALA A 143 -0.29 8.16 3.80
N VAL A 144 0.43 8.57 2.76
CA VAL A 144 -0.04 9.62 1.82
C VAL A 144 -1.29 9.18 1.07
N LEU A 145 -1.33 7.93 0.57
CA LEU A 145 -2.50 7.39 -0.12
C LEU A 145 -3.74 7.37 0.80
N SER A 146 -3.57 7.04 2.08
CA SER A 146 -4.67 7.08 3.06
C SER A 146 -5.16 8.51 3.34
N TYR A 147 -4.24 9.47 3.40
CA TYR A 147 -4.55 10.89 3.62
C TYR A 147 -5.30 11.51 2.44
N GLU A 148 -4.86 11.25 1.22
CA GLU A 148 -5.42 11.83 -0.02
C GLU A 148 -6.78 11.24 -0.41
N LYS A 149 -7.10 10.04 0.08
CA LYS A 149 -8.39 9.37 -0.16
C LYS A 149 -8.70 9.21 -1.65
N GLU A 150 -9.67 9.98 -2.15
CA GLU A 150 -10.20 9.85 -3.51
C GLU A 150 -9.30 10.45 -4.61
N SER A 151 -8.31 11.29 -4.24
CA SER A 151 -7.45 12.03 -5.20
C SER A 151 -5.96 11.79 -4.90
N PRO A 152 -5.39 10.64 -5.28
CA PRO A 152 -4.06 10.19 -4.84
C PRO A 152 -2.91 10.85 -5.65
N ASP A 153 -2.87 12.18 -5.70
CA ASP A 153 -1.93 12.93 -6.55
C ASP A 153 -0.50 12.92 -6.00
N MET A 154 -0.33 13.17 -4.69
CA MET A 154 0.99 13.14 -4.06
C MET A 154 1.54 11.71 -4.01
N ALA A 155 0.69 10.72 -3.66
CA ALA A 155 1.08 9.32 -3.68
C ALA A 155 1.52 8.89 -5.09
N LEU A 156 0.78 9.28 -6.13
CA LEU A 156 1.13 9.02 -7.52
C LEU A 156 2.50 9.61 -7.88
N GLN A 157 2.78 10.84 -7.49
CA GLN A 157 4.07 11.48 -7.75
C GLN A 157 5.22 10.76 -7.03
N GLN A 158 5.03 10.38 -5.76
CA GLN A 158 6.03 9.63 -5.00
C GLN A 158 6.30 8.26 -5.62
N LEU A 159 5.25 7.52 -6.01
CA LEU A 159 5.39 6.22 -6.66
C LEU A 159 6.10 6.34 -8.02
N LYS A 160 5.79 7.36 -8.84
CA LYS A 160 6.51 7.60 -10.09
C LYS A 160 7.99 7.93 -9.87
N ALA A 161 8.30 8.78 -8.88
CA ALA A 161 9.69 9.08 -8.55
C ALA A 161 10.44 7.84 -8.07
N LEU A 162 9.78 6.95 -7.32
CA LEU A 162 10.36 5.69 -6.88
C LEU A 162 10.61 4.73 -8.06
N VAL A 163 9.68 4.68 -9.03
CA VAL A 163 9.86 3.93 -10.30
C VAL A 163 11.06 4.48 -11.08
N ASP A 164 11.16 5.80 -11.23
CA ASP A 164 12.28 6.44 -11.92
C ASP A 164 13.61 6.14 -11.21
N GLU A 165 13.65 6.22 -9.88
CA GLU A 165 14.83 5.89 -9.08
C GLU A 165 15.25 4.43 -9.26
N HIS A 166 14.31 3.49 -9.19
CA HIS A 166 14.58 2.06 -9.33
C HIS A 166 15.23 1.75 -10.71
N PHE A 167 14.60 2.17 -11.78
CA PHE A 167 15.03 1.82 -13.15
C PHE A 167 16.19 2.65 -13.68
N THR A 168 16.49 3.82 -13.12
CA THR A 168 17.61 4.65 -13.59
C THR A 168 18.86 4.50 -12.75
N ARG A 169 18.74 4.24 -11.46
CA ARG A 169 19.86 4.17 -10.52
C ARG A 169 20.18 2.74 -10.08
N HIS A 170 19.25 1.80 -10.26
CA HIS A 170 19.36 0.41 -9.83
C HIS A 170 19.86 0.25 -8.38
N PRO A 171 19.21 0.90 -7.41
CA PRO A 171 19.66 0.85 -6.03
C PRO A 171 19.55 -0.57 -5.48
N ALA A 172 20.45 -0.93 -4.58
CA ALA A 172 20.40 -2.21 -3.88
C ALA A 172 19.33 -2.15 -2.79
N TRP A 173 18.06 -2.21 -3.18
CA TRP A 173 16.95 -2.18 -2.26
C TRP A 173 16.97 -3.36 -1.29
N VAL A 174 16.60 -3.07 -0.05
CA VAL A 174 16.25 -4.06 0.97
C VAL A 174 14.79 -3.87 1.34
N TYR A 175 14.01 -4.93 1.30
CA TYR A 175 12.61 -4.97 1.70
C TYR A 175 12.38 -6.11 2.68
N GLU A 176 11.90 -5.83 3.89
CA GLU A 176 11.67 -6.82 4.96
C GLU A 176 12.85 -7.79 5.18
N GLY A 177 14.07 -7.28 5.07
CA GLY A 177 15.30 -8.06 5.22
C GLY A 177 15.74 -8.86 3.99
N VAL A 178 14.93 -8.85 2.91
CA VAL A 178 15.32 -9.41 1.60
C VAL A 178 16.17 -8.40 0.86
N GLU A 179 17.39 -8.80 0.50
CA GLU A 179 18.32 -7.96 -0.24
C GLU A 179 18.16 -8.13 -1.75
N LYS A 180 18.46 -7.06 -2.48
CA LYS A 180 18.52 -7.04 -3.96
C LYS A 180 17.18 -7.34 -4.64
N ILE A 181 16.20 -6.51 -4.34
CA ILE A 181 14.92 -6.52 -5.05
C ILE A 181 15.14 -6.27 -6.55
N GLY A 182 14.78 -7.25 -7.37
CA GLY A 182 14.89 -7.19 -8.83
C GLY A 182 13.71 -6.45 -9.48
N ASP A 183 13.84 -6.22 -10.80
CA ASP A 183 12.83 -5.50 -11.59
C ASP A 183 11.46 -6.19 -11.55
N GLU A 184 11.42 -7.52 -11.55
CA GLU A 184 10.18 -8.29 -11.52
C GLU A 184 9.45 -8.15 -10.18
N GLU A 185 10.17 -8.29 -9.07
CA GLU A 185 9.62 -8.12 -7.71
C GLU A 185 9.16 -6.67 -7.49
N PHE A 186 9.96 -5.71 -7.93
CA PHE A 186 9.60 -4.30 -7.87
C PHE A 186 8.32 -4.00 -8.67
N CYS A 187 8.19 -4.55 -9.88
CA CYS A 187 6.96 -4.43 -10.67
C CYS A 187 5.76 -5.07 -9.95
N ALA A 188 5.95 -6.18 -9.22
CA ALA A 188 4.88 -6.79 -8.43
C ALA A 188 4.42 -5.86 -7.29
N PHE A 189 5.33 -5.23 -6.55
CA PHE A 189 4.98 -4.21 -5.54
C PHE A 189 4.23 -3.02 -6.16
N MET A 190 4.67 -2.54 -7.33
CA MET A 190 3.98 -1.46 -8.03
C MET A 190 2.59 -1.88 -8.51
N GLN A 191 2.38 -3.16 -8.84
CA GLN A 191 1.06 -3.68 -9.18
C GLN A 191 0.10 -3.65 -7.98
N ASP A 192 0.59 -3.89 -6.76
CA ASP A 192 -0.23 -3.77 -5.56
C ASP A 192 -0.70 -2.32 -5.34
N TYR A 193 0.16 -1.33 -5.60
CA TYR A 193 -0.24 0.08 -5.60
C TYR A 193 -1.25 0.41 -6.71
N CYS A 194 -1.04 -0.09 -7.92
CA CYS A 194 -2.02 0.06 -8.99
C CYS A 194 -3.39 -0.52 -8.56
N ALA A 195 -3.41 -1.70 -7.95
CA ALA A 195 -4.64 -2.34 -7.47
C ALA A 195 -5.29 -1.56 -6.31
N ALA A 196 -4.50 -0.98 -5.40
CA ALA A 196 -5.00 -0.13 -4.31
C ALA A 196 -5.68 1.13 -4.86
N ILE A 197 -5.01 1.83 -5.78
CA ILE A 197 -5.54 3.05 -6.43
C ILE A 197 -6.80 2.72 -7.26
N PHE A 198 -6.80 1.61 -8.01
CA PHE A 198 -7.97 1.16 -8.78
C PHE A 198 -9.20 0.93 -7.89
N ARG A 199 -9.02 0.36 -6.69
CA ARG A 199 -10.11 0.06 -5.75
C ARG A 199 -10.78 1.30 -5.18
N ILE A 200 -10.11 2.45 -5.10
CA ILE A 200 -10.69 3.71 -4.65
C ILE A 200 -11.93 4.08 -5.48
N GLY A 201 -11.87 3.92 -6.80
CA GLY A 201 -13.01 3.98 -7.70
C GLY A 201 -13.49 5.40 -8.05
N SER A 202 -12.76 6.45 -7.67
CA SER A 202 -13.01 7.83 -8.09
C SER A 202 -12.43 8.09 -9.49
N ASP A 203 -12.88 9.17 -10.15
CA ASP A 203 -12.33 9.57 -11.44
C ASP A 203 -10.84 9.94 -11.34
N ALA A 204 -10.44 10.62 -10.27
CA ALA A 204 -9.04 10.97 -10.02
C ALA A 204 -8.18 9.71 -9.80
N SER A 205 -8.66 8.77 -9.00
CA SER A 205 -7.93 7.50 -8.80
C SER A 205 -7.86 6.66 -10.08
N ALA A 206 -8.88 6.70 -10.94
CA ALA A 206 -8.85 6.03 -12.24
C ALA A 206 -7.73 6.59 -13.15
N GLU A 207 -7.61 7.92 -13.22
CA GLU A 207 -6.54 8.58 -13.99
C GLU A 207 -5.16 8.30 -13.36
N ALA A 208 -5.05 8.29 -12.03
CA ALA A 208 -3.82 7.94 -11.32
C ALA A 208 -3.39 6.48 -11.60
N PHE A 209 -4.32 5.54 -11.55
CA PHE A 209 -4.10 4.13 -11.90
C PHE A 209 -3.53 3.95 -13.31
N LYS A 210 -4.17 4.60 -14.30
CA LYS A 210 -3.69 4.61 -15.68
C LYS A 210 -2.29 5.23 -15.77
N SER A 211 -2.12 6.41 -15.15
CA SER A 211 -0.90 7.18 -15.21
C SER A 211 0.32 6.45 -14.62
N LEU A 212 0.13 5.73 -13.48
CA LEU A 212 1.18 4.91 -12.90
C LEU A 212 1.52 3.72 -13.80
N SER A 213 0.49 3.04 -14.34
CA SER A 213 0.69 1.90 -15.25
C SER A 213 1.41 2.30 -16.54
N GLU A 214 1.06 3.44 -17.14
CA GLU A 214 1.75 3.98 -18.32
C GLU A 214 3.20 4.38 -18.00
N HIS A 215 3.45 4.91 -16.80
CA HIS A 215 4.79 5.28 -16.36
C HIS A 215 5.69 4.04 -16.22
N LEU A 216 5.19 2.98 -15.63
CA LEU A 216 5.89 1.70 -15.51
C LEU A 216 6.18 1.05 -16.89
N LEU A 217 5.25 1.19 -17.84
CA LEU A 217 5.46 0.70 -19.21
C LEU A 217 6.57 1.41 -19.99
N LYS A 218 7.05 2.59 -19.55
CA LYS A 218 8.23 3.25 -20.14
C LYS A 218 9.48 2.43 -19.91
N TYR A 219 9.60 1.81 -18.75
CA TYR A 219 10.75 1.02 -18.31
C TYR A 219 10.56 -0.48 -18.59
N SER A 220 9.41 -1.03 -18.25
CA SER A 220 9.07 -2.45 -18.47
C SER A 220 8.09 -2.60 -19.65
N LYS A 221 8.65 -2.44 -20.87
CA LYS A 221 7.87 -2.44 -22.12
C LYS A 221 7.11 -3.76 -22.28
N ASN A 222 5.80 -3.67 -22.59
CA ASN A 222 4.90 -4.80 -22.78
C ASN A 222 4.71 -5.70 -21.54
N ASN A 223 5.06 -5.24 -20.36
CA ASN A 223 4.77 -5.97 -19.12
C ASN A 223 3.27 -6.28 -19.02
N PRO A 224 2.89 -7.56 -18.88
CA PRO A 224 1.48 -7.99 -18.92
C PRO A 224 0.65 -7.38 -17.79
N LEU A 225 1.22 -7.17 -16.60
CA LEU A 225 0.53 -6.54 -15.46
C LEU A 225 -0.02 -5.16 -15.85
N PHE A 226 0.87 -4.28 -16.31
CA PHE A 226 0.50 -2.90 -16.61
C PHE A 226 -0.29 -2.75 -17.92
N MET A 227 -0.07 -3.65 -18.89
CA MET A 227 -0.92 -3.72 -20.08
C MET A 227 -2.36 -4.12 -19.74
N ASN A 228 -2.55 -5.11 -18.84
CA ASN A 228 -3.85 -5.49 -18.31
C ASN A 228 -4.51 -4.35 -17.54
N ASN A 229 -3.74 -3.58 -16.77
CA ASN A 229 -4.24 -2.40 -16.06
C ASN A 229 -4.82 -1.37 -17.03
N ILE A 230 -4.11 -1.04 -18.10
CA ILE A 230 -4.62 -0.10 -19.12
C ILE A 230 -5.90 -0.64 -19.78
N GLY A 231 -5.95 -1.95 -20.07
CA GLY A 231 -7.17 -2.60 -20.54
C GLY A 231 -8.34 -2.44 -19.56
N SER A 232 -8.07 -2.65 -18.26
CA SER A 232 -9.07 -2.50 -17.19
C SER A 232 -9.56 -1.06 -17.02
N TYR A 233 -8.67 -0.08 -17.14
CA TYR A 233 -9.05 1.33 -17.15
C TYR A 233 -10.06 1.64 -18.26
N TYR A 234 -9.78 1.20 -19.49
CA TYR A 234 -10.70 1.43 -20.60
C TYR A 234 -12.01 0.66 -20.47
N LEU A 235 -11.98 -0.55 -19.91
CA LEU A 235 -13.18 -1.35 -19.69
C LEU A 235 -14.08 -0.77 -18.60
N VAL A 236 -13.51 -0.44 -17.45
CA VAL A 236 -14.27 -0.12 -16.23
C VAL A 236 -14.64 1.35 -16.17
N PHE A 237 -13.69 2.25 -16.39
CA PHE A 237 -13.91 3.69 -16.21
C PHE A 237 -14.35 4.37 -17.51
N LYS A 238 -13.71 4.10 -18.64
CA LYS A 238 -14.05 4.75 -19.91
C LYS A 238 -15.23 4.09 -20.65
N LYS A 239 -15.58 2.85 -20.25
CA LYS A 239 -16.63 2.06 -20.94
C LYS A 239 -16.34 1.86 -22.43
N GLU A 240 -15.07 1.65 -22.76
CA GLU A 240 -14.56 1.44 -24.11
C GLU A 240 -14.10 -0.02 -24.31
N PRO A 241 -15.01 -1.00 -24.45
CA PRO A 241 -14.65 -2.41 -24.50
C PRO A 241 -13.76 -2.77 -25.70
N LYS A 242 -13.92 -2.08 -26.84
CA LYS A 242 -13.07 -2.32 -28.03
C LYS A 242 -11.62 -1.91 -27.79
N THR A 243 -11.39 -0.81 -27.09
CA THR A 243 -10.05 -0.34 -26.68
C THR A 243 -9.44 -1.28 -25.65
N ALA A 244 -10.20 -1.68 -24.63
CA ALA A 244 -9.77 -2.65 -23.63
C ALA A 244 -9.33 -3.98 -24.26
N LEU A 245 -10.13 -4.52 -25.18
CA LEU A 245 -9.85 -5.77 -25.87
C LEU A 245 -8.54 -5.72 -26.69
N LYS A 246 -8.15 -4.58 -27.24
CA LYS A 246 -6.85 -4.42 -27.92
C LYS A 246 -5.68 -4.65 -26.97
N TYR A 247 -5.76 -4.10 -25.75
CA TYR A 247 -4.71 -4.28 -24.74
C TYR A 247 -4.64 -5.74 -24.26
N TYR A 248 -5.77 -6.35 -23.92
CA TYR A 248 -5.80 -7.76 -23.51
C TYR A 248 -5.31 -8.71 -24.61
N ASN A 249 -5.72 -8.50 -25.85
CA ASN A 249 -5.23 -9.32 -26.97
C ASN A 249 -3.73 -9.13 -27.23
N LYS A 250 -3.18 -7.95 -26.96
CA LYS A 250 -1.73 -7.72 -27.05
C LYS A 250 -0.99 -8.53 -25.99
N VAL A 251 -1.52 -8.59 -24.77
CA VAL A 251 -1.00 -9.48 -23.70
C VAL A 251 -1.09 -10.93 -24.15
N LEU A 252 -2.26 -11.41 -24.56
CA LEU A 252 -2.49 -12.80 -24.93
C LEU A 252 -1.72 -13.25 -26.17
N LYS A 253 -1.27 -12.34 -27.03
CA LYS A 253 -0.38 -12.64 -28.15
C LYS A 253 1.02 -13.02 -27.66
N ALA A 254 1.52 -12.38 -26.62
CA ALA A 254 2.85 -12.64 -26.05
C ALA A 254 2.79 -13.72 -24.94
N HIS A 255 1.72 -13.75 -24.17
CA HIS A 255 1.47 -14.61 -23.02
C HIS A 255 0.09 -15.25 -23.14
N PRO A 256 -0.07 -16.33 -23.95
CA PRO A 256 -1.38 -16.93 -24.21
C PRO A 256 -2.06 -17.55 -22.98
N ASP A 257 -1.30 -17.77 -21.93
CA ASP A 257 -1.68 -18.33 -20.62
C ASP A 257 -1.90 -17.27 -19.54
N ASP A 258 -1.84 -15.96 -19.86
CA ASP A 258 -2.12 -14.89 -18.91
C ASP A 258 -3.58 -14.94 -18.45
N LEU A 259 -3.77 -15.44 -17.23
CA LEU A 259 -5.11 -15.68 -16.67
C LEU A 259 -5.88 -14.37 -16.44
N THR A 260 -5.20 -13.28 -16.12
CA THR A 260 -5.83 -11.97 -15.91
C THR A 260 -6.43 -11.46 -17.21
N ALA A 261 -5.67 -11.50 -18.30
CA ALA A 261 -6.19 -11.10 -19.62
C ALA A 261 -7.34 -12.01 -20.09
N ILE A 262 -7.22 -13.33 -19.88
CA ILE A 262 -8.30 -14.27 -20.22
C ILE A 262 -9.57 -13.96 -19.43
N GLN A 263 -9.48 -13.77 -18.11
CA GLN A 263 -10.63 -13.45 -17.26
C GLN A 263 -11.29 -12.12 -17.67
N ASN A 264 -10.48 -11.09 -17.88
CA ASN A 264 -10.96 -9.78 -18.30
C ASN A 264 -11.67 -9.85 -19.68
N CYS A 265 -11.14 -10.63 -20.62
CA CYS A 265 -11.78 -10.85 -21.90
C CYS A 265 -13.12 -11.62 -21.77
N ILE A 266 -13.23 -12.58 -20.84
CA ILE A 266 -14.50 -13.28 -20.56
C ILE A 266 -15.51 -12.29 -19.97
N LEU A 267 -15.12 -11.47 -19.00
CA LEU A 267 -15.98 -10.45 -18.40
C LEU A 267 -16.47 -9.43 -19.43
N LEU A 268 -15.57 -8.95 -20.28
CA LEU A 268 -15.86 -8.04 -21.37
C LEU A 268 -16.86 -8.67 -22.35
N ALA A 269 -16.62 -9.90 -22.80
CA ALA A 269 -17.52 -10.58 -23.73
C ALA A 269 -18.93 -10.78 -23.15
N ARG A 270 -19.04 -11.03 -21.85
CA ARG A 270 -20.33 -11.13 -21.15
C ARG A 270 -21.04 -9.80 -21.05
N SER A 271 -20.34 -8.73 -20.71
CA SER A 271 -20.94 -7.39 -20.64
C SER A 271 -21.48 -6.92 -22.00
N GLU A 272 -20.76 -7.24 -23.08
CA GLU A 272 -21.16 -6.92 -24.45
C GLU A 272 -22.16 -7.95 -25.04
N LYS A 273 -22.49 -9.01 -24.30
CA LYS A 273 -23.34 -10.12 -24.75
C LYS A 273 -22.81 -10.80 -26.04
N ASP A 274 -21.50 -10.74 -26.26
CA ASP A 274 -20.83 -11.38 -27.39
C ASP A 274 -20.53 -12.87 -27.08
N VAL A 275 -21.47 -13.73 -27.38
CA VAL A 275 -21.38 -15.17 -27.14
C VAL A 275 -20.20 -15.82 -27.88
N LYS A 276 -19.90 -15.36 -29.10
CA LYS A 276 -18.76 -15.89 -29.86
C LYS A 276 -17.42 -15.56 -29.20
N LEU A 277 -17.29 -14.34 -28.74
CA LEU A 277 -16.10 -13.88 -28.02
C LEU A 277 -16.00 -14.58 -26.66
N GLU A 278 -17.11 -14.73 -25.92
CA GLU A 278 -17.13 -15.45 -24.64
C GLU A 278 -16.65 -16.90 -24.81
N LYS A 279 -17.18 -17.64 -25.82
CA LYS A 279 -16.76 -19.02 -26.14
C LYS A 279 -15.25 -19.10 -26.41
N LYS A 280 -14.69 -18.15 -27.17
CA LYS A 280 -13.24 -18.07 -27.46
C LYS A 280 -12.41 -18.04 -26.19
N TYR A 281 -12.71 -17.14 -25.26
CA TYR A 281 -11.89 -16.97 -24.06
C TYR A 281 -12.19 -17.99 -22.97
N LEU A 282 -13.41 -18.54 -22.92
CA LEU A 282 -13.70 -19.71 -22.10
C LEU A 282 -12.87 -20.92 -22.52
N ALA A 283 -12.69 -21.14 -23.82
CA ALA A 283 -11.83 -22.22 -24.32
C ALA A 283 -10.35 -22.01 -23.92
N MET A 284 -9.87 -20.77 -23.88
CA MET A 284 -8.54 -20.45 -23.35
C MET A 284 -8.47 -20.72 -21.84
N MET A 285 -9.49 -20.36 -21.07
CA MET A 285 -9.56 -20.67 -19.64
C MET A 285 -9.57 -22.18 -19.37
N VAL A 286 -10.29 -22.97 -20.19
CA VAL A 286 -10.25 -24.44 -20.11
C VAL A 286 -8.85 -24.97 -20.39
N LYS A 287 -8.10 -24.35 -21.31
CA LYS A 287 -6.76 -24.80 -21.68
C LYS A 287 -5.70 -24.44 -20.64
N TYR A 288 -5.74 -23.23 -20.09
CA TYR A 288 -4.64 -22.65 -19.31
C TYR A 288 -4.97 -22.41 -17.82
N GLY A 289 -6.25 -22.41 -17.47
CA GLY A 289 -6.70 -22.09 -16.12
C GLY A 289 -6.38 -23.16 -15.08
N PRO A 290 -6.40 -22.82 -13.79
CA PRO A 290 -6.37 -23.80 -12.71
C PRO A 290 -7.64 -24.65 -12.70
N GLU A 291 -7.59 -25.83 -12.10
CA GLU A 291 -8.65 -26.86 -12.16
C GLU A 291 -10.05 -26.30 -11.87
N ALA A 292 -10.22 -25.56 -10.76
CA ALA A 292 -11.51 -25.00 -10.39
C ALA A 292 -12.09 -24.03 -11.43
N GLU A 293 -11.24 -23.21 -12.07
CA GLU A 293 -11.66 -22.26 -13.11
C GLU A 293 -11.89 -22.95 -14.45
N ARG A 294 -11.11 -23.98 -14.78
CA ARG A 294 -11.32 -24.83 -15.97
C ARG A 294 -12.70 -25.47 -15.94
N ASP A 295 -13.09 -26.07 -14.80
CA ASP A 295 -14.37 -26.73 -14.65
C ASP A 295 -15.56 -25.76 -14.78
N LYS A 296 -15.43 -24.57 -14.18
CA LYS A 296 -16.44 -23.51 -14.35
C LYS A 296 -16.56 -23.06 -15.80
N ALA A 297 -15.41 -22.85 -16.46
CA ALA A 297 -15.37 -22.44 -17.86
C ALA A 297 -15.93 -23.51 -18.78
N ALA A 298 -15.62 -24.80 -18.57
CA ALA A 298 -16.13 -25.91 -19.34
C ALA A 298 -17.66 -26.02 -19.24
N ARG A 299 -18.23 -25.99 -18.04
CA ARG A 299 -19.68 -25.99 -17.81
C ARG A 299 -20.36 -24.80 -18.49
N ARG A 300 -19.77 -23.62 -18.42
CA ARG A 300 -20.33 -22.44 -19.09
C ARG A 300 -20.28 -22.58 -20.63
N LEU A 301 -19.17 -23.07 -21.16
CA LEU A 301 -18.97 -23.29 -22.58
C LEU A 301 -20.02 -24.29 -23.13
N GLU A 302 -20.27 -25.37 -22.40
CA GLU A 302 -21.32 -26.36 -22.76
C GLU A 302 -22.71 -25.72 -22.76
N SER A 303 -23.05 -24.92 -21.74
CA SER A 303 -24.35 -24.24 -21.66
C SER A 303 -24.59 -23.26 -22.80
N LEU A 304 -23.53 -22.62 -23.33
CA LEU A 304 -23.61 -21.72 -24.48
C LEU A 304 -23.72 -22.48 -25.82
N SER A 305 -23.34 -23.74 -25.85
CA SER A 305 -23.40 -24.58 -27.07
C SER A 305 -24.74 -25.25 -27.28
N LYS A 306 -25.57 -25.32 -26.22
CA LYS A 306 -26.92 -25.87 -26.24
C LYS A 306 -28.01 -24.83 -26.60
N LYS A 307 -27.63 -23.56 -26.69
CA LYS A 307 -28.49 -22.46 -27.13
C LYS A 307 -28.20 -22.11 -28.59
#